data_22f32b4ef2fa7c67d2dc066284e169ad
#
_entry.id   22f32b4ef2fa7c67d2dc066284e169ad
#
_cell.length_a   1.000
_cell.length_b   1.000
_cell.length_c   1.000
_cell.angle_alpha   90.00
_cell.angle_beta   90.00
_cell.angle_gamma   90.00
#
_symmetry.space_group_name_H-M   'P 1'
#
loop_
_entity.id
_entity.type
_entity.pdbx_description
1 polymer ?
#
loop_
_entity_poly.entity_id
_entity_poly.type
_entity_poly.pdbx_seq_one_letter_code
_entity_poly.pdbx_strand_id
1 'polypeptide(L)'
;MENNKSGTILVVEDEPGVRDVAVQMLEFAGFDVIEAVDAASGLQRFKENPQIDLVFTDVIMPGGTSGIEMSKEILVQNPHILILLATGYLDKAEALIDKAAHSSNIAGVAKPYDINIIPDLISSMISSASAEPL
;
A
#
# COMPACT_ATOMS: atom_id res chain seq x y z
N MET A 1 -9.35 -6.55 22.14
CA MET A 1 -9.39 -6.30 21.47
C MET A 1 -9.52 -5.48 20.76
N GLU A 2 -9.06 -5.13 20.20
CA GLU A 2 -9.34 -4.15 19.69
C GLU A 2 -9.05 -3.88 18.43
N ASN A 3 -9.84 -3.33 17.67
CA ASN A 3 -9.73 -2.95 16.31
C ASN A 3 -9.45 -1.46 16.25
N ASN A 4 -8.39 -1.13 16.94
CA ASN A 4 -8.05 0.28 17.14
C ASN A 4 -6.82 0.72 16.38
N LYS A 5 -6.53 0.05 15.28
CA LYS A 5 -5.44 0.51 14.44
C LYS A 5 -5.81 1.84 13.84
N SER A 6 -4.83 2.71 13.66
CA SER A 6 -5.11 4.04 13.13
C SER A 6 -4.17 4.36 11.98
N GLY A 7 -4.68 5.14 11.06
CA GLY A 7 -3.98 5.54 9.88
C GLY A 7 -4.92 5.57 8.70
N THR A 8 -4.49 6.22 7.64
CA THR A 8 -5.26 6.31 6.40
C THR A 8 -4.52 5.54 5.32
N ILE A 9 -5.20 4.58 4.73
CA ILE A 9 -4.62 3.66 3.75
C ILE A 9 -5.25 3.90 2.39
N LEU A 10 -4.42 4.10 1.39
CA LEU A 10 -4.89 4.14 0.01
C LEU A 10 -4.79 2.73 -0.56
N VAL A 11 -5.91 2.15 -0.94
CA VAL A 11 -5.96 0.82 -1.55
C VAL A 11 -6.13 0.99 -3.06
N VAL A 12 -5.17 0.46 -3.83
CA VAL A 12 -5.23 0.52 -5.28
C VAL A 12 -5.34 -0.91 -5.81
N GLU A 13 -6.50 -1.25 -6.35
CA GLU A 13 -6.79 -2.61 -6.80
C GLU A 13 -7.84 -2.55 -7.88
N ASP A 14 -7.55 -3.15 -9.05
CA ASP A 14 -8.47 -3.06 -10.18
C ASP A 14 -9.64 -4.03 -10.09
N GLU A 15 -9.49 -5.13 -9.38
CA GLU A 15 -10.57 -6.13 -9.26
C GLU A 15 -11.54 -5.75 -8.16
N PRO A 16 -12.82 -5.52 -8.47
CA PRO A 16 -13.76 -5.04 -7.44
C PRO A 16 -13.90 -5.99 -6.25
N GLY A 17 -13.96 -7.28 -6.49
CA GLY A 17 -14.09 -8.24 -5.40
C GLY A 17 -12.89 -8.26 -4.49
N VAL A 18 -11.69 -8.21 -5.06
CA VAL A 18 -10.46 -8.19 -4.29
C VAL A 18 -10.33 -6.87 -3.53
N ARG A 19 -10.69 -5.77 -4.20
CA ARG A 19 -10.66 -4.45 -3.56
C ARG A 19 -11.59 -4.38 -2.37
N ASP A 20 -12.81 -4.92 -2.53
CA ASP A 20 -13.80 -4.96 -1.46
C ASP A 20 -13.27 -5.68 -0.24
N VAL A 21 -12.65 -6.84 -0.43
CA VAL A 21 -12.11 -7.61 0.67
C VAL A 21 -11.01 -6.81 1.39
N ALA A 22 -10.13 -6.18 0.61
CA ALA A 22 -9.05 -5.39 1.20
C ALA A 22 -9.60 -4.22 2.00
N VAL A 23 -10.58 -3.51 1.45
CA VAL A 23 -11.20 -2.37 2.14
C VAL A 23 -11.86 -2.81 3.44
N GLN A 24 -12.67 -3.86 3.39
CA GLN A 24 -13.36 -4.33 4.58
C GLN A 24 -12.39 -4.82 5.65
N MET A 25 -11.35 -5.51 5.24
CA MET A 25 -10.31 -6.00 6.14
C MET A 25 -9.69 -4.83 6.92
N LEU A 26 -9.35 -3.78 6.20
CA LEU A 26 -8.68 -2.64 6.83
C LEU A 26 -9.62 -1.78 7.66
N GLU A 27 -10.84 -1.58 7.17
CA GLU A 27 -11.82 -0.82 7.94
C GLU A 27 -12.20 -1.55 9.22
N PHE A 28 -12.33 -2.86 9.16
CA PHE A 28 -12.63 -3.66 10.33
C PHE A 28 -11.51 -3.51 11.38
N ALA A 29 -10.27 -3.38 10.94
CA ALA A 29 -9.15 -3.22 11.86
C ALA A 29 -9.04 -1.82 12.44
N GLY A 30 -9.78 -0.85 11.90
CA GLY A 30 -9.81 0.51 12.43
C GLY A 30 -9.18 1.57 11.55
N PHE A 31 -8.66 1.19 10.39
CA PHE A 31 -8.08 2.17 9.46
C PHE A 31 -9.15 2.91 8.68
N ASP A 32 -8.83 4.13 8.29
CA ASP A 32 -9.59 4.84 7.28
C ASP A 32 -9.06 4.44 5.91
N VAL A 33 -9.95 4.22 4.95
CA VAL A 33 -9.54 3.68 3.65
C VAL A 33 -10.02 4.59 2.53
N ILE A 34 -9.11 4.85 1.59
CA ILE A 34 -9.41 5.56 0.35
C ILE A 34 -9.14 4.54 -0.76
N GLU A 35 -10.03 4.49 -1.76
CA GLU A 35 -9.94 3.47 -2.81
C GLU A 35 -9.58 4.06 -4.15
N ALA A 36 -8.84 3.30 -4.94
CA ALA A 36 -8.57 3.63 -6.33
C ALA A 36 -8.58 2.33 -7.14
N VAL A 37 -8.94 2.44 -8.42
CA VAL A 37 -9.15 1.27 -9.27
C VAL A 37 -7.99 1.01 -10.21
N ASP A 38 -7.08 1.97 -10.36
CA ASP A 38 -5.92 1.82 -11.24
C ASP A 38 -4.84 2.81 -10.82
N ALA A 39 -3.71 2.77 -11.51
CA ALA A 39 -2.57 3.62 -11.15
C ALA A 39 -2.90 5.11 -11.29
N ALA A 40 -3.61 5.47 -12.36
CA ALA A 40 -3.94 6.88 -12.59
C ALA A 40 -4.82 7.43 -11.48
N SER A 41 -5.87 6.70 -11.10
CA SER A 41 -6.73 7.14 -10.01
C SER A 41 -6.00 7.06 -8.66
N GLY A 42 -5.08 6.11 -8.53
CA GLY A 42 -4.24 6.02 -7.33
C GLY A 42 -3.41 7.26 -7.13
N LEU A 43 -2.74 7.72 -8.19
CA LEU A 43 -1.96 8.95 -8.14
C LEU A 43 -2.83 10.15 -7.82
N GLN A 44 -4.01 10.22 -8.40
CA GLN A 44 -4.92 11.33 -8.15
C GLN A 44 -5.40 11.33 -6.71
N ARG A 45 -5.81 10.17 -6.19
CA ARG A 45 -6.25 10.06 -4.79
C ARG A 45 -5.12 10.45 -3.84
N PHE A 46 -3.90 10.06 -4.17
CA PHE A 46 -2.76 10.40 -3.34
C PHE A 46 -2.55 11.91 -3.26
N LYS A 47 -2.66 12.59 -4.39
CA LYS A 47 -2.49 14.04 -4.43
C LYS A 47 -3.58 14.75 -3.66
N GLU A 48 -4.81 14.25 -3.74
CA GLU A 48 -5.97 14.88 -3.12
C GLU A 48 -6.03 14.64 -1.61
N ASN A 49 -5.30 13.66 -1.11
CA ASN A 49 -5.42 13.22 0.28
C ASN A 49 -4.06 13.16 0.95
N PRO A 50 -3.51 14.31 1.35
CA PRO A 50 -2.16 14.33 1.96
C PRO A 50 -2.07 13.61 3.30
N GLN A 51 -3.21 13.23 3.89
CA GLN A 51 -3.22 12.49 5.14
C GLN A 51 -2.94 10.99 4.97
N ILE A 52 -2.80 10.50 3.74
CA ILE A 52 -2.52 9.08 3.50
C ILE A 52 -1.19 8.70 4.13
N ASP A 53 -1.21 7.64 4.93
CA ASP A 53 -0.03 7.14 5.64
C ASP A 53 0.66 6.01 4.90
N LEU A 54 -0.11 5.21 4.16
CA LEU A 54 0.43 4.04 3.49
C LEU A 54 -0.39 3.73 2.25
N VAL A 55 0.30 3.29 1.20
CA VAL A 55 -0.34 2.86 -0.03
C VAL A 55 -0.25 1.34 -0.10
N PHE A 56 -1.39 0.67 -0.19
CA PHE A 56 -1.48 -0.77 -0.35
C PHE A 56 -1.95 -1.04 -1.77
N THR A 57 -1.09 -1.56 -2.62
CA THR A 57 -1.38 -1.62 -4.05
C THR A 57 -0.98 -2.96 -4.66
N ASP A 58 -1.74 -3.37 -5.66
CA ASP A 58 -1.35 -4.45 -6.54
C ASP A 58 -0.19 -3.97 -7.42
N VAL A 59 0.68 -4.88 -7.80
CA VAL A 59 1.81 -4.56 -8.69
C VAL A 59 1.34 -4.51 -10.14
N ILE A 60 0.54 -5.49 -10.54
CA ILE A 60 0.12 -5.62 -11.94
C ILE A 60 -1.31 -5.13 -12.08
N MET A 61 -1.50 -4.08 -12.86
CA MET A 61 -2.81 -3.51 -13.10
C MET A 61 -2.94 -3.17 -14.59
N PRO A 62 -4.15 -3.17 -15.13
CA PRO A 62 -4.34 -2.82 -16.54
C PRO A 62 -4.04 -1.35 -16.79
N GLY A 63 -3.88 -1.02 -18.06
CA GLY A 63 -3.68 0.36 -18.47
C GLY A 63 -2.23 0.77 -18.62
N GLY A 64 -1.31 -0.18 -18.55
CA GLY A 64 0.09 0.08 -18.87
C GLY A 64 0.96 0.61 -17.75
N THR A 65 0.38 1.17 -16.70
CA THR A 65 1.15 1.66 -15.56
C THR A 65 1.00 0.67 -14.41
N SER A 66 2.10 0.15 -13.93
CA SER A 66 2.10 -0.83 -12.86
C SER A 66 2.07 -0.14 -11.49
N GLY A 67 1.79 -0.93 -10.47
CA GLY A 67 1.87 -0.44 -9.10
C GLY A 67 3.28 0.01 -8.74
N ILE A 68 4.29 -0.60 -9.33
CA ILE A 68 5.68 -0.18 -9.07
C ILE A 68 5.95 1.20 -9.66
N GLU A 69 5.51 1.44 -10.88
CA GLU A 69 5.70 2.75 -11.50
C GLU A 69 4.93 3.83 -10.76
N MET A 70 3.69 3.52 -10.37
CA MET A 70 2.90 4.44 -9.57
C MET A 70 3.61 4.74 -8.25
N SER A 71 4.18 3.71 -7.61
CA SER A 71 4.88 3.87 -6.34
C SER A 71 6.10 4.76 -6.48
N LYS A 72 6.84 4.63 -7.58
CA LYS A 72 7.99 5.50 -7.83
C LYS A 72 7.57 6.95 -7.90
N GLU A 73 6.46 7.21 -8.58
CA GLU A 73 5.96 8.56 -8.74
C GLU A 73 5.47 9.13 -7.41
N ILE A 74 4.81 8.30 -6.62
CA ILE A 74 4.36 8.69 -5.29
C ILE A 74 5.56 9.03 -4.41
N LEU A 75 6.63 8.24 -4.49
CA LEU A 75 7.83 8.48 -3.69
C LEU A 75 8.53 9.77 -4.07
N VAL A 76 8.43 10.18 -5.34
CA VAL A 76 8.95 11.48 -5.74
C VAL A 76 8.21 12.61 -5.02
N GLN A 77 6.89 12.47 -4.87
CA GLN A 77 6.08 13.49 -4.20
C GLN A 77 6.24 13.44 -2.69
N ASN A 78 6.41 12.25 -2.13
CA ASN A 78 6.56 12.08 -0.68
C ASN A 78 7.54 10.95 -0.42
N PRO A 79 8.83 11.25 -0.23
CA PRO A 79 9.85 10.21 -0.05
C PRO A 79 9.68 9.36 1.19
N HIS A 80 8.86 9.79 2.14
CA HIS A 80 8.68 9.06 3.40
C HIS A 80 7.41 8.22 3.45
N ILE A 81 6.63 8.20 2.36
CA ILE A 81 5.39 7.42 2.33
C ILE A 81 5.71 5.93 2.42
N LEU A 82 4.84 5.19 3.09
CA LEU A 82 4.97 3.74 3.19
C LEU A 82 4.20 3.09 2.06
N ILE A 83 4.76 2.03 1.51
CA ILE A 83 4.14 1.31 0.39
C ILE A 83 4.20 -0.18 0.66
N LEU A 84 3.06 -0.84 0.55
CA LEU A 84 2.97 -2.29 0.65
C LEU A 84 2.45 -2.82 -0.69
N LEU A 85 3.29 -3.59 -1.37
CA LEU A 85 2.96 -4.14 -2.67
C LEU A 85 2.47 -5.58 -2.52
N ALA A 86 1.37 -5.91 -3.20
CA ALA A 86 0.83 -7.28 -3.22
C ALA A 86 0.98 -7.84 -4.62
N THR A 87 1.59 -9.01 -4.74
CA THR A 87 1.86 -9.57 -6.05
C THR A 87 1.94 -11.10 -6.01
N GLY A 88 1.58 -11.73 -7.12
CA GLY A 88 1.80 -13.17 -7.29
C GLY A 88 3.24 -13.51 -7.63
N TYR A 89 4.07 -12.51 -7.90
CA TYR A 89 5.46 -12.70 -8.30
C TYR A 89 6.39 -11.91 -7.40
N LEU A 90 6.34 -12.22 -6.12
CA LEU A 90 7.01 -11.45 -5.08
C LEU A 90 8.51 -11.32 -5.31
N ASP A 91 9.17 -12.39 -5.74
CA ASP A 91 10.62 -12.37 -5.96
C ASP A 91 11.01 -11.28 -6.96
N LYS A 92 10.26 -11.20 -8.07
CA LYS A 92 10.56 -10.21 -9.09
C LYS A 92 10.23 -8.81 -8.63
N ALA A 93 9.14 -8.67 -7.89
CA ALA A 93 8.75 -7.37 -7.38
C ALA A 93 9.78 -6.83 -6.40
N GLU A 94 10.28 -7.68 -5.51
CA GLU A 94 11.27 -7.25 -4.53
C GLU A 94 12.56 -6.80 -5.21
N ALA A 95 12.98 -7.50 -6.24
CA ALA A 95 14.19 -7.10 -6.98
C ALA A 95 14.01 -5.72 -7.61
N LEU A 96 12.84 -5.46 -8.18
CA LEU A 96 12.56 -4.16 -8.78
C LEU A 96 12.45 -3.05 -7.74
N ILE A 97 11.87 -3.37 -6.59
CA ILE A 97 11.75 -2.41 -5.50
C ILE A 97 13.12 -2.00 -5.00
N ASP A 98 13.99 -2.97 -4.76
CA ASP A 98 15.34 -2.69 -4.27
C ASP A 98 16.11 -1.80 -5.23
N LYS A 99 15.99 -2.08 -6.50
CA LYS A 99 16.66 -1.28 -7.51
C LYS A 99 16.14 0.13 -7.59
N ALA A 100 14.84 0.29 -7.40
CA ALA A 100 14.19 1.56 -7.65
C ALA A 100 14.28 2.53 -6.49
N ALA A 101 14.20 2.02 -5.28
CA ALA A 101 13.95 2.88 -4.13
C ALA A 101 15.06 2.88 -3.07
N HIS A 102 15.81 1.81 -2.94
CA HIS A 102 16.79 1.66 -1.86
C HIS A 102 16.18 2.05 -0.53
N SER A 103 14.92 1.69 -0.34
CA SER A 103 14.15 2.25 0.76
C SER A 103 13.54 1.18 1.61
N SER A 104 13.60 1.36 2.93
CA SER A 104 12.90 0.50 3.86
C SER A 104 11.41 0.85 3.96
N ASN A 105 10.97 1.87 3.22
CA ASN A 105 9.57 2.26 3.22
C ASN A 105 8.68 1.32 2.42
N ILE A 106 9.28 0.47 1.58
CA ILE A 106 8.53 -0.39 0.68
C ILE A 106 8.67 -1.82 1.12
N ALA A 107 7.55 -2.50 1.23
CA ALA A 107 7.52 -3.93 1.55
C ALA A 107 6.61 -4.64 0.54
N GLY A 108 6.73 -5.95 0.45
CA GLY A 108 5.92 -6.73 -0.44
C GLY A 108 5.30 -7.93 0.25
N VAL A 109 4.12 -8.34 -0.19
CA VAL A 109 3.48 -9.56 0.26
C VAL A 109 3.03 -10.36 -0.95
N ALA A 110 3.08 -11.68 -0.82
CA ALA A 110 2.66 -12.56 -1.89
C ALA A 110 1.15 -12.69 -1.90
N LYS A 111 0.57 -12.85 -3.08
CA LYS A 111 -0.83 -13.18 -3.23
C LYS A 111 -0.98 -14.69 -3.38
N PRO A 112 -1.99 -15.27 -2.81
CA PRO A 112 -2.99 -14.68 -1.95
C PRO A 112 -2.42 -14.38 -0.58
N TYR A 113 -2.74 -13.21 -0.06
CA TYR A 113 -2.24 -12.85 1.26
C TYR A 113 -3.27 -13.24 2.34
N ASP A 114 -2.79 -13.31 3.57
CA ASP A 114 -3.62 -13.66 4.70
C ASP A 114 -4.25 -12.39 5.28
N ILE A 115 -5.57 -12.27 5.20
CA ILE A 115 -6.26 -11.08 5.68
C ILE A 115 -6.11 -10.88 7.17
N ASN A 116 -5.71 -11.93 7.90
CA ASN A 116 -5.50 -11.81 9.34
C ASN A 116 -4.14 -11.20 9.66
N ILE A 117 -3.22 -11.21 8.70
CA ILE A 117 -1.86 -10.74 8.92
C ILE A 117 -1.67 -9.31 8.40
N ILE A 118 -2.34 -8.96 7.32
CA ILE A 118 -2.10 -7.68 6.65
C ILE A 118 -2.36 -6.46 7.55
N PRO A 119 -3.45 -6.39 8.30
CA PRO A 119 -3.66 -5.21 9.15
C PRO A 119 -2.54 -5.05 10.19
N ASP A 120 -2.06 -6.14 10.76
CA ASP A 120 -0.97 -6.07 11.74
C ASP A 120 0.33 -5.63 11.09
N LEU A 121 0.59 -6.11 9.89
CA LEU A 121 1.78 -5.71 9.15
C LEU A 121 1.76 -4.21 8.85
N ILE A 122 0.63 -3.71 8.37
CA ILE A 122 0.48 -2.29 8.07
C ILE A 122 0.63 -1.45 9.34
N SER A 123 0.01 -1.88 10.42
CA SER A 123 0.12 -1.19 11.70
C SER A 123 1.57 -1.14 12.17
N SER A 124 2.29 -2.24 11.99
CA SER A 124 3.69 -2.32 12.34
C SER A 124 4.55 -1.38 11.51
N MET A 125 4.28 -1.29 10.22
CA MET A 125 5.00 -0.38 9.32
C MET A 125 4.79 1.07 9.76
N ILE A 126 3.55 1.44 10.05
CA ILE A 126 3.23 2.80 10.46
C ILE A 126 3.87 3.12 11.81
N SER A 127 3.81 2.19 12.75
CA SER A 127 4.39 2.38 14.06
C SER A 127 5.91 2.52 14.01
N SER A 128 6.57 1.71 13.18
CA SER A 128 8.01 1.78 13.03
C SER A 128 8.45 3.12 12.46
N ALA A 129 7.71 3.63 11.49
CA ALA A 129 8.01 4.92 10.90
C ALA A 129 7.82 6.05 11.92
N SER A 130 6.75 5.95 12.72
CA SER A 130 6.45 6.97 13.74
C SER A 130 7.46 6.96 14.87
N ALA A 131 8.06 5.81 15.14
CA ALA A 131 9.01 5.64 16.23
C ALA A 131 10.44 5.91 15.81
N GLU A 132 10.64 6.45 14.63
CA GLU A 132 11.96 6.74 14.12
C GLU A 132 12.74 7.61 15.10
N PRO A 133 13.96 7.21 15.47
CA PRO A 133 14.74 8.03 16.39
C PRO A 133 15.19 9.32 15.74
N LEU A 134 15.42 10.28 16.56
CA LEU A 134 15.87 11.59 16.10
C LEU A 134 17.35 11.60 15.73
#